data_7b2c6f22c84f63a47e99a4ae4979cdf0
#
_entry.id   7b2c6f22c84f63a47e99a4ae4979cdf0
#
_cell.length_a   1.000
_cell.length_b   1.000
_cell.length_c   1.000
_cell.angle_alpha   90.00
_cell.angle_beta   90.00
_cell.angle_gamma   90.00
#
_symmetry.space_group_name_H-M   'P 1'
#
loop_
_entity.id
_entity.type
_entity.pdbx_description
1 polymer ?
#
loop_
_entity_poly.entity_id
_entity_poly.type
_entity_poly.pdbx_seq_one_letter_code
_entity_poly.pdbx_strand_id
1 'polypeptide(L)'
;TSCAVFHKSVFEKTGNFDSQLKSGEDTDLWIRIGLNFPILFSWKILARYVYDTQSLTKNHRTSINSLDFSKYISLEKTNPNLKNFLDLNRFSLAIKSKIIGDNQRFQLFYKEIDLKNLSLKKRILLELPSFLLKPLIDLKTILANIGLGNSVFK
;
A
#
# COMPACT_ATOMS: atom_id res chain seq x y z
N THR A 1 -3.74 -10.33 -5.15
CA THR A 1 -5.11 -10.94 -5.16
C THR A 1 -5.11 -12.44 -5.44
N SER A 2 -4.01 -13.04 -5.89
CA SER A 2 -3.96 -14.43 -6.39
C SER A 2 -4.35 -15.53 -5.38
N CYS A 3 -4.34 -15.24 -4.08
CA CYS A 3 -4.69 -16.18 -3.01
C CYS A 3 -6.00 -15.84 -2.30
N ALA A 4 -6.82 -14.96 -2.87
CA ALA A 4 -8.08 -14.58 -2.29
C ALA A 4 -9.24 -15.36 -2.92
N VAL A 5 -10.14 -15.87 -2.09
CA VAL A 5 -11.37 -16.58 -2.50
C VAL A 5 -12.56 -15.87 -1.89
N PHE A 6 -13.57 -15.59 -2.69
CA PHE A 6 -14.78 -14.88 -2.30
C PHE A 6 -16.02 -15.66 -2.64
N HIS A 7 -17.03 -15.57 -1.80
CA HIS A 7 -18.38 -15.92 -2.21
C HIS A 7 -18.93 -14.78 -3.09
N LYS A 8 -19.68 -15.08 -4.14
CA LYS A 8 -20.19 -14.07 -5.10
C LYS A 8 -21.02 -12.97 -4.44
N SER A 9 -21.75 -13.31 -3.35
CA SER A 9 -22.57 -12.34 -2.61
C SER A 9 -21.76 -11.19 -1.99
N VAL A 10 -20.44 -11.35 -1.85
CA VAL A 10 -19.56 -10.26 -1.40
C VAL A 10 -19.66 -9.09 -2.36
N PHE A 11 -19.63 -9.36 -3.67
CA PHE A 11 -19.70 -8.31 -4.70
C PHE A 11 -21.09 -7.68 -4.82
N GLU A 12 -22.16 -8.38 -4.43
CA GLU A 12 -23.50 -7.83 -4.37
C GLU A 12 -23.59 -6.69 -3.31
N LYS A 13 -22.82 -6.82 -2.22
CA LYS A 13 -22.80 -5.81 -1.13
C LYS A 13 -21.72 -4.75 -1.32
N THR A 14 -20.51 -5.15 -1.77
CA THR A 14 -19.38 -4.24 -1.87
C THR A 14 -19.22 -3.61 -3.24
N GLY A 15 -19.90 -4.11 -4.26
CA GLY A 15 -19.62 -3.80 -5.66
C GLY A 15 -18.34 -4.47 -6.17
N ASN A 16 -18.10 -4.33 -7.47
CA ASN A 16 -16.93 -4.86 -8.16
C ASN A 16 -15.71 -3.93 -8.01
N PHE A 17 -14.63 -4.26 -8.72
CA PHE A 17 -13.48 -3.37 -8.87
C PHE A 17 -13.91 -2.05 -9.49
N ASP A 18 -13.38 -0.95 -8.95
CA ASP A 18 -13.63 0.38 -9.49
C ASP A 18 -12.82 0.55 -10.80
N SER A 19 -13.51 0.54 -11.93
CA SER A 19 -12.90 0.67 -13.25
C SER A 19 -12.32 2.05 -13.54
N GLN A 20 -12.63 3.06 -12.73
CA GLN A 20 -12.06 4.41 -12.86
C GLN A 20 -10.66 4.48 -12.24
N LEU A 21 -10.30 3.54 -11.35
CA LEU A 21 -8.99 3.47 -10.75
C LEU A 21 -8.00 2.79 -11.71
N LYS A 22 -6.96 3.51 -12.12
CA LYS A 22 -5.87 2.96 -12.95
C LYS A 22 -4.91 2.05 -12.17
N SER A 23 -4.87 2.16 -10.85
CA SER A 23 -4.15 1.29 -9.93
C SER A 23 -4.69 1.46 -8.51
N GLY A 24 -4.54 0.42 -7.67
CA GLY A 24 -5.06 0.41 -6.31
C GLY A 24 -6.54 0.01 -6.22
N GLU A 25 -7.12 -0.43 -7.33
CA GLU A 25 -8.49 -0.97 -7.42
C GLU A 25 -8.68 -2.16 -6.49
N ASP A 26 -7.64 -2.96 -6.30
CA ASP A 26 -7.62 -4.07 -5.35
C ASP A 26 -7.62 -3.54 -3.90
N THR A 27 -6.82 -2.55 -3.59
CA THR A 27 -6.78 -1.93 -2.26
C THR A 27 -8.14 -1.34 -1.88
N ASP A 28 -8.79 -0.64 -2.82
CA ASP A 28 -10.12 -0.10 -2.61
C ASP A 28 -11.17 -1.21 -2.34
N LEU A 29 -11.14 -2.26 -3.13
CA LEU A 29 -12.05 -3.41 -2.93
C LEU A 29 -11.79 -4.08 -1.56
N TRP A 30 -10.52 -4.27 -1.16
CA TRP A 30 -10.16 -4.84 0.14
C TRP A 30 -10.70 -4.00 1.30
N ILE A 31 -10.65 -2.68 1.21
CA ILE A 31 -11.22 -1.78 2.23
C ILE A 31 -12.73 -2.02 2.32
N ARG A 32 -13.44 -2.00 1.19
CA ARG A 32 -14.89 -2.21 1.16
C ARG A 32 -15.29 -3.58 1.71
N ILE A 33 -14.54 -4.62 1.38
CA ILE A 33 -14.77 -5.96 1.91
C ILE A 33 -14.51 -5.99 3.42
N GLY A 34 -13.36 -5.50 3.89
CA GLY A 34 -12.99 -5.51 5.30
C GLY A 34 -13.93 -4.69 6.20
N LEU A 35 -14.60 -3.68 5.64
CA LEU A 35 -15.62 -2.90 6.35
C LEU A 35 -16.95 -3.64 6.50
N ASN A 36 -17.22 -4.66 5.66
CA ASN A 36 -18.52 -5.30 5.60
C ASN A 36 -18.51 -6.78 6.01
N PHE A 37 -17.35 -7.43 5.96
CA PHE A 37 -17.25 -8.88 6.16
C PHE A 37 -16.04 -9.25 7.02
N PRO A 38 -16.13 -10.31 7.84
CA PRO A 38 -14.97 -10.91 8.47
C PRO A 38 -14.09 -11.57 7.41
N ILE A 39 -12.77 -11.48 7.61
CA ILE A 39 -11.78 -12.08 6.70
C ILE A 39 -11.12 -13.24 7.42
N LEU A 40 -11.15 -14.44 6.80
CA LEU A 40 -10.41 -15.60 7.25
C LEU A 40 -9.03 -15.60 6.61
N PHE A 41 -8.01 -15.74 7.42
CA PHE A 41 -6.62 -15.76 6.96
C PHE A 41 -6.03 -17.17 7.12
N SER A 42 -5.44 -17.71 6.05
CA SER A 42 -4.67 -18.96 6.08
C SER A 42 -3.18 -18.66 6.12
N TRP A 43 -2.47 -19.22 7.12
CA TRP A 43 -1.01 -19.08 7.27
C TRP A 43 -0.21 -19.96 6.29
N LYS A 44 -0.88 -20.76 5.46
CA LYS A 44 -0.20 -21.58 4.46
C LYS A 44 0.33 -20.70 3.33
N ILE A 45 1.54 -21.01 2.85
CA ILE A 45 2.09 -20.36 1.66
C ILE A 45 1.36 -20.96 0.45
N LEU A 46 0.49 -20.17 -0.18
CA LEU A 46 -0.36 -20.60 -1.29
C LEU A 46 0.13 -20.10 -2.64
N ALA A 47 1.01 -19.10 -2.69
CA ALA A 47 1.56 -18.57 -3.93
C ALA A 47 2.99 -18.09 -3.76
N ARG A 48 3.72 -18.06 -4.87
CA ARG A 48 5.07 -17.49 -4.96
C ARG A 48 5.03 -16.23 -5.83
N TYR A 49 5.52 -15.13 -5.30
CA TYR A 49 5.71 -13.91 -6.08
C TYR A 49 6.97 -14.02 -6.93
N VAL A 50 6.83 -13.91 -8.25
CA VAL A 50 7.96 -13.87 -9.18
C VAL A 50 8.26 -12.42 -9.51
N TYR A 51 9.51 -12.03 -9.33
CA TYR A 51 9.97 -10.68 -9.63
C TYR A 51 10.15 -10.53 -11.15
N ASP A 52 9.39 -9.61 -11.74
CA ASP A 52 9.49 -9.27 -13.15
C ASP A 52 9.90 -7.80 -13.30
N THR A 53 10.94 -7.54 -14.09
CA THR A 53 11.45 -6.19 -14.38
C THR A 53 10.49 -5.37 -15.24
N GLN A 54 9.61 -6.00 -15.99
CA GLN A 54 8.63 -5.36 -16.88
C GLN A 54 7.25 -5.20 -16.24
N SER A 55 7.10 -5.59 -14.97
CA SER A 55 5.82 -5.49 -14.26
C SER A 55 5.31 -4.06 -14.18
N LEU A 56 4.00 -3.88 -14.39
CA LEU A 56 3.29 -2.60 -14.26
C LEU A 56 3.49 -1.92 -12.89
N THR A 57 3.68 -2.70 -11.83
CA THR A 57 3.95 -2.19 -10.48
C THR A 57 5.25 -1.41 -10.36
N LYS A 58 6.16 -1.53 -11.33
CA LYS A 58 7.40 -0.75 -11.40
C LYS A 58 7.22 0.63 -12.00
N ASN A 59 6.13 0.87 -12.69
CA ASN A 59 5.84 2.20 -13.22
C ASN A 59 5.30 3.09 -12.08
N HIS A 60 6.21 3.64 -11.27
CA HIS A 60 5.90 4.44 -10.07
C HIS A 60 4.96 5.60 -10.35
N ARG A 61 5.02 6.21 -11.54
CA ARG A 61 4.16 7.34 -11.90
C ARG A 61 2.70 6.94 -12.07
N THR A 62 2.43 5.77 -12.64
CA THR A 62 1.06 5.31 -12.88
C THR A 62 0.37 4.91 -11.57
N SER A 63 1.10 4.33 -10.63
CA SER A 63 0.52 3.83 -9.38
C SER A 63 0.15 4.94 -8.38
N ILE A 64 0.74 6.13 -8.50
CA ILE A 64 0.45 7.25 -7.59
C ILE A 64 -0.81 8.00 -8.02
N ASN A 65 -1.14 8.00 -9.31
CA ASN A 65 -2.18 8.86 -9.88
C ASN A 65 -3.62 8.42 -9.61
N SER A 66 -3.85 7.29 -8.96
CA SER A 66 -5.16 6.68 -8.94
C SER A 66 -5.71 6.36 -7.55
N LEU A 67 -4.89 6.32 -6.52
CA LEU A 67 -5.37 5.99 -5.17
C LEU A 67 -5.73 7.25 -4.39
N ASP A 68 -7.02 7.48 -4.22
CA ASP A 68 -7.58 8.53 -3.37
C ASP A 68 -8.31 7.89 -2.17
N PHE A 69 -7.87 8.24 -0.96
CA PHE A 69 -8.48 7.78 0.28
C PHE A 69 -9.48 8.79 0.87
N SER A 70 -9.77 9.90 0.18
CA SER A 70 -10.66 10.96 0.69
C SER A 70 -12.04 10.44 1.07
N LYS A 71 -12.58 9.47 0.34
CA LYS A 71 -13.87 8.82 0.62
C LYS A 71 -13.90 8.05 1.94
N TYR A 72 -12.75 7.74 2.53
CA TYR A 72 -12.66 7.00 3.79
C TYR A 72 -12.35 7.87 5.01
N ILE A 73 -12.12 9.18 4.86
CA ILE A 73 -11.72 10.09 5.95
C ILE A 73 -12.74 10.11 7.10
N SER A 74 -14.03 10.07 6.80
CA SER A 74 -15.06 10.02 7.84
C SER A 74 -15.07 8.69 8.60
N LEU A 75 -14.84 7.57 7.89
CA LEU A 75 -14.87 6.24 8.46
C LEU A 75 -13.61 5.94 9.30
N GLU A 76 -12.44 6.42 8.88
CA GLU A 76 -11.19 6.20 9.62
C GLU A 76 -11.19 6.90 11.00
N LYS A 77 -11.97 7.97 11.18
CA LYS A 77 -12.11 8.66 12.49
C LYS A 77 -12.71 7.76 13.57
N THR A 78 -13.59 6.85 13.19
CA THR A 78 -14.31 5.96 14.10
C THR A 78 -13.80 4.52 14.06
N ASN A 79 -12.90 4.19 13.12
CA ASN A 79 -12.36 2.84 12.95
C ASN A 79 -10.83 2.85 12.99
N PRO A 80 -10.20 2.56 14.16
CA PRO A 80 -8.75 2.56 14.32
C PRO A 80 -8.03 1.55 13.42
N ASN A 81 -8.65 0.40 13.11
CA ASN A 81 -8.06 -0.60 12.22
C ASN A 81 -8.00 -0.08 10.79
N LEU A 82 -9.07 0.57 10.33
CA LEU A 82 -9.08 1.23 9.03
C LEU A 82 -8.03 2.34 8.99
N LYS A 83 -7.96 3.18 10.03
CA LYS A 83 -6.94 4.24 10.12
C LYS A 83 -5.53 3.68 10.00
N ASN A 84 -5.21 2.64 10.76
CA ASN A 84 -3.89 1.99 10.68
C ASN A 84 -3.60 1.45 9.27
N PHE A 85 -4.57 0.78 8.65
CA PHE A 85 -4.43 0.28 7.28
C PHE A 85 -4.19 1.41 6.27
N LEU A 86 -4.95 2.50 6.35
CA LEU A 86 -4.80 3.66 5.46
C LEU A 86 -3.47 4.36 5.69
N ASP A 87 -3.00 4.50 6.92
CA ASP A 87 -1.72 5.13 7.24
C ASP A 87 -0.53 4.35 6.66
N LEU A 88 -0.59 3.01 6.67
CA LEU A 88 0.41 2.17 6.04
C LEU A 88 0.42 2.33 4.51
N ASN A 89 -0.73 2.50 3.89
CA ASN A 89 -0.85 2.77 2.46
C ASN A 89 -0.37 4.19 2.11
N ARG A 90 -0.81 5.20 2.88
CA ARG A 90 -0.34 6.59 2.74
C ARG A 90 1.18 6.69 2.89
N PHE A 91 1.76 5.98 3.86
CA PHE A 91 3.21 5.89 4.00
C PHE A 91 3.88 5.41 2.70
N SER A 92 3.37 4.34 2.10
CA SER A 92 3.94 3.80 0.85
C SER A 92 3.83 4.80 -0.30
N LEU A 93 2.70 5.51 -0.41
CA LEU A 93 2.48 6.54 -1.42
C LEU A 93 3.33 7.79 -1.17
N ALA A 94 3.49 8.21 0.09
CA ALA A 94 4.36 9.32 0.48
C ALA A 94 5.81 9.04 0.09
N ILE A 95 6.35 7.86 0.42
CA ILE A 95 7.71 7.47 0.04
C ILE A 95 7.87 7.45 -1.49
N LYS A 96 6.91 6.87 -2.24
CA LYS A 96 6.94 6.89 -3.71
C LYS A 96 6.94 8.32 -4.26
N SER A 97 6.07 9.19 -3.73
CA SER A 97 6.01 10.60 -4.14
C SER A 97 7.33 11.32 -3.89
N LYS A 98 7.95 11.07 -2.75
CA LYS A 98 9.24 11.65 -2.38
C LYS A 98 10.37 11.20 -3.32
N ILE A 99 10.40 9.93 -3.72
CA ILE A 99 11.40 9.38 -4.65
C ILE A 99 11.30 10.00 -6.04
N ILE A 100 10.08 10.24 -6.54
CA ILE A 100 9.87 10.87 -7.85
C ILE A 100 9.95 12.40 -7.83
N GLY A 101 10.16 13.01 -6.65
CA GLY A 101 10.25 14.47 -6.48
C GLY A 101 8.90 15.19 -6.45
N ASP A 102 7.78 14.48 -6.31
CA ASP A 102 6.44 15.07 -6.18
C ASP A 102 6.17 15.51 -4.72
N ASN A 103 6.67 16.69 -4.37
CA ASN A 103 6.55 17.23 -3.03
C ASN A 103 5.10 17.57 -2.65
N GLN A 104 4.26 17.94 -3.60
CA GLN A 104 2.86 18.26 -3.30
C GLN A 104 2.11 17.02 -2.83
N ARG A 105 2.27 15.90 -3.53
CA ARG A 105 1.65 14.64 -3.12
C ARG A 105 2.27 14.06 -1.87
N PHE A 106 3.58 14.18 -1.70
CA PHE A 106 4.22 13.80 -0.44
C PHE A 106 3.54 14.48 0.74
N GLN A 107 3.39 15.82 0.69
CA GLN A 107 2.76 16.58 1.76
C GLN A 107 1.28 16.20 1.96
N LEU A 108 0.55 15.94 0.89
CA LEU A 108 -0.84 15.53 0.95
C LEU A 108 -1.00 14.21 1.73
N PHE A 109 -0.19 13.20 1.43
CA PHE A 109 -0.24 11.93 2.15
C PHE A 109 0.31 12.05 3.58
N TYR A 110 1.42 12.78 3.76
CA TYR A 110 2.09 12.93 5.04
C TYR A 110 1.19 13.56 6.10
N LYS A 111 0.41 14.58 5.76
CA LYS A 111 -0.52 15.27 6.67
C LYS A 111 -1.59 14.35 7.26
N GLU A 112 -2.01 13.35 6.50
CA GLU A 112 -3.09 12.45 6.90
C GLU A 112 -2.57 11.24 7.71
N ILE A 113 -1.26 11.05 7.84
CA ILE A 113 -0.67 9.93 8.57
C ILE A 113 -0.63 10.22 10.06
N ASP A 114 -1.22 9.34 10.88
CA ASP A 114 -0.88 9.28 12.30
C ASP A 114 0.42 8.50 12.47
N LEU A 115 1.49 9.20 12.82
CA LEU A 115 2.81 8.61 13.00
C LEU A 115 2.84 7.52 14.07
N LYS A 116 1.89 7.49 15.01
CA LYS A 116 1.77 6.43 16.02
C LYS A 116 1.50 5.06 15.39
N ASN A 117 0.84 5.03 14.24
CA ASN A 117 0.55 3.81 13.49
C ASN A 117 1.75 3.29 12.69
N LEU A 118 2.85 4.05 12.64
CA LEU A 118 4.06 3.66 11.93
C LEU A 118 5.16 3.19 12.87
N SER A 119 5.88 2.12 12.47
CA SER A 119 7.11 1.73 13.17
C SER A 119 8.17 2.82 13.10
N LEU A 120 9.10 2.84 14.06
CA LEU A 120 10.19 3.80 14.10
C LEU A 120 10.97 3.87 12.78
N LYS A 121 11.25 2.72 12.17
CA LYS A 121 11.92 2.63 10.87
C LYS A 121 11.16 3.39 9.78
N LYS A 122 9.84 3.25 9.72
CA LYS A 122 8.99 3.94 8.73
C LYS A 122 8.96 5.45 8.97
N ARG A 123 8.92 5.89 10.24
CA ARG A 123 8.99 7.33 10.58
C ARG A 123 10.31 7.93 10.12
N ILE A 124 11.44 7.26 10.41
CA ILE A 124 12.77 7.71 9.94
C ILE A 124 12.79 7.82 8.41
N LEU A 125 12.25 6.83 7.67
CA LEU A 125 12.21 6.89 6.22
C LEU A 125 11.40 8.10 5.67
N LEU A 126 10.34 8.51 6.35
CA LEU A 126 9.58 9.72 5.97
C LEU A 126 10.41 11.00 6.10
N GLU A 127 11.29 11.07 7.10
CA GLU A 127 12.12 12.25 7.34
C GLU A 127 13.37 12.31 6.46
N LEU A 128 13.85 11.14 5.97
CA LEU A 128 15.07 11.09 5.15
C LEU A 128 14.92 11.90 3.86
N PRO A 129 15.95 12.64 3.44
CA PRO A 129 15.99 13.31 2.14
C PRO A 129 15.83 12.31 0.98
N SER A 130 15.19 12.76 -0.11
CA SER A 130 14.90 11.90 -1.27
C SER A 130 16.15 11.28 -1.90
N PHE A 131 17.29 11.97 -1.88
CA PHE A 131 18.54 11.47 -2.44
C PHE A 131 19.11 10.27 -1.66
N LEU A 132 18.73 10.08 -0.39
CA LEU A 132 19.13 8.92 0.42
C LEU A 132 18.14 7.75 0.29
N LEU A 133 16.87 8.02 -0.03
CA LEU A 133 15.84 6.98 -0.12
C LEU A 133 16.08 6.04 -1.29
N LYS A 134 16.42 6.57 -2.47
CA LYS A 134 16.62 5.75 -3.67
C LYS A 134 17.75 4.73 -3.50
N PRO A 135 18.99 5.13 -3.11
CA PRO A 135 20.06 4.15 -2.90
C PRO A 135 19.77 3.14 -1.79
N LEU A 136 19.02 3.51 -0.73
CA LEU A 136 18.60 2.56 0.31
C LEU A 136 17.62 1.50 -0.24
N ILE A 137 16.70 1.88 -1.10
CA ILE A 137 15.76 0.95 -1.74
C ILE A 137 16.49 0.06 -2.74
N ASP A 138 17.41 0.61 -3.53
CA ASP A 138 18.21 -0.14 -4.48
C ASP A 138 19.08 -1.17 -3.76
N LEU A 139 19.76 -0.76 -2.68
CA LEU A 139 20.55 -1.66 -1.82
C LEU A 139 19.68 -2.79 -1.26
N LYS A 140 18.50 -2.46 -0.72
CA LYS A 140 17.57 -3.47 -0.23
C LYS A 140 17.16 -4.45 -1.31
N THR A 141 16.92 -3.98 -2.53
CA THR A 141 16.54 -4.82 -3.66
C THR A 141 17.69 -5.75 -4.06
N ILE A 142 18.93 -5.25 -4.07
CA ILE A 142 20.13 -6.07 -4.32
C ILE A 142 20.27 -7.15 -3.25
N LEU A 143 20.17 -6.78 -1.96
CA LEU A 143 20.26 -7.73 -0.85
C LEU A 143 19.18 -8.80 -0.91
N ALA A 144 17.96 -8.43 -1.29
CA ALA A 144 16.86 -9.38 -1.48
C ALA A 144 17.14 -10.37 -2.62
N ASN A 145 17.73 -9.91 -3.75
CA ASN A 145 18.06 -10.75 -4.90
C ASN A 145 19.16 -11.78 -4.59
N ILE A 146 20.09 -11.47 -3.69
CA ILE A 146 21.14 -12.40 -3.24
C ILE A 146 20.72 -13.23 -2.02
N GLY A 147 19.43 -13.21 -1.65
CA GLY A 147 18.89 -14.01 -0.55
C GLY A 147 19.18 -13.48 0.86
N LEU A 148 19.84 -12.34 1.00
CA LEU A 148 20.18 -11.71 2.29
C LEU A 148 19.11 -10.74 2.79
N GLY A 149 18.02 -10.54 2.04
CA GLY A 149 16.95 -9.62 2.39
C GLY A 149 15.81 -10.30 3.14
N ASN A 150 15.46 -9.78 4.32
CA ASN A 150 14.18 -10.13 4.94
C ASN A 150 13.03 -9.62 4.06
N SER A 151 11.98 -10.45 3.89
CA SER A 151 10.80 -10.05 3.13
C SER A 151 10.22 -8.74 3.70
N VAL A 152 9.66 -7.91 2.84
CA VAL A 152 9.08 -6.60 3.20
C VAL A 152 7.91 -6.74 4.18
N PHE A 153 7.41 -7.95 4.38
CA PHE A 153 6.21 -8.31 5.15
C PHE A 153 6.52 -9.09 6.45
N LYS A 154 7.76 -9.05 6.92
CA LYS A 154 8.10 -9.50 8.26
C LYS A 154 8.28 -8.34 9.21
#